data_68d07d1f51eb915cf0c5afb328301c43
#
_entry.id   68d07d1f51eb915cf0c5afb328301c43
#
_cell.length_a   1.000
_cell.length_b   1.000
_cell.length_c   1.000
_cell.angle_alpha   90.00
_cell.angle_beta   90.00
_cell.angle_gamma   90.00
#
_symmetry.space_group_name_H-M   'P 1'
#
loop_
_entity.id
_entity.type
_entity.pdbx_description
1 polymer ?
#
loop_
_entity_poly.entity_id
_entity_poly.type
_entity_poly.pdbx_seq_one_letter_code
_entity_poly.pdbx_strand_id
1 'polypeptide(L)'
;MRQPHLPSWLQIGPTEGNTVTARGSGKKEAFRGFPPDGLQFLKQLKRNNNRPWFQSHKDDYEKYVKLPTQELVVRIGEAFRRFAPEMVADPKISIYRIYRDTRFSRDKTPYKTHTAAVFPVRGLPKNSGPGLYFHISPEEVLVGGGIYMPDPALLRAVREHIAAQPRKFIDIVEGRAFRKAFGELEGEQLQSMPKGFSADHTAASYLRYKQFLFGELYPAKIAVTPRLLPTILDCFEKGMPLIRFLKEPAARAVSSSDQKRSMVAESIFV
;
A
#
# COMPACT_ATOMS: atom_id res chain seq x y z
N MET A 1 -2.56 -29.63 3.63
CA MET A 1 -2.96 -28.26 3.91
C MET A 1 -2.67 -27.42 2.68
N ARG A 2 -3.70 -26.97 1.95
CA ARG A 2 -3.53 -26.06 0.81
C ARG A 2 -3.27 -24.66 1.37
N GLN A 3 -2.15 -24.05 0.95
CA GLN A 3 -1.91 -22.63 1.25
C GLN A 3 -2.99 -21.79 0.56
N PRO A 4 -3.57 -20.78 1.23
CA PRO A 4 -4.54 -19.89 0.61
C PRO A 4 -3.88 -19.14 -0.54
N HIS A 5 -4.57 -19.05 -1.67
CA HIS A 5 -4.18 -18.22 -2.80
C HIS A 5 -4.29 -16.74 -2.38
N LEU A 6 -3.19 -16.19 -1.89
CA LEU A 6 -3.02 -14.76 -1.79
C LEU A 6 -2.92 -14.20 -3.22
N PRO A 7 -3.58 -13.09 -3.53
CA PRO A 7 -3.37 -12.41 -4.80
C PRO A 7 -1.88 -12.16 -5.00
N SER A 8 -1.38 -12.39 -6.21
CA SER A 8 0.07 -12.40 -6.53
C SER A 8 0.80 -11.09 -6.22
N TRP A 9 0.06 -9.98 -6.02
CA TRP A 9 0.56 -8.66 -5.71
C TRP A 9 0.88 -8.43 -4.21
N LEU A 10 0.54 -9.39 -3.35
CA LEU A 10 0.58 -9.26 -1.88
C LEU A 10 1.90 -9.67 -1.20
N GLN A 11 2.95 -10.06 -1.93
CA GLN A 11 4.21 -10.57 -1.35
C GLN A 11 5.28 -9.48 -1.18
N ILE A 12 5.15 -8.58 -0.18
CA ILE A 12 6.15 -7.53 0.10
C ILE A 12 6.50 -7.48 1.60
N GLY A 13 7.76 -7.75 1.94
CA GLY A 13 8.32 -7.62 3.31
C GLY A 13 9.04 -6.27 3.53
N PRO A 14 9.30 -5.86 4.78
CA PRO A 14 9.75 -4.51 5.16
C PRO A 14 11.24 -4.26 4.96
N THR A 15 11.65 -2.97 4.73
CA THR A 15 13.04 -2.51 4.82
C THR A 15 13.24 -1.00 4.94
N GLU A 16 14.31 -0.61 5.63
CA GLU A 16 14.76 0.75 5.98
C GLU A 16 15.49 1.49 4.84
N GLY A 17 15.55 2.82 4.93
CA GLY A 17 15.89 3.74 3.86
C GLY A 17 17.33 4.23 3.75
N ASN A 18 17.64 4.96 2.70
CA ASN A 18 18.81 5.85 2.56
C ASN A 18 18.51 7.06 1.64
N THR A 19 19.21 8.18 1.84
CA THR A 19 18.79 9.54 1.49
C THR A 19 19.54 10.13 0.28
N VAL A 20 18.86 10.84 -0.64
CA VAL A 20 19.44 11.82 -1.60
C VAL A 20 18.48 12.99 -1.84
N THR A 21 19.02 14.21 -1.88
CA THR A 21 18.32 15.49 -2.02
C THR A 21 18.28 15.94 -3.49
N ALA A 22 17.12 16.45 -3.96
CA ALA A 22 16.98 17.12 -5.26
C ALA A 22 16.46 18.56 -5.10
N ARG A 23 17.15 19.54 -5.70
CA ARG A 23 16.73 20.96 -5.88
C ARG A 23 16.39 21.19 -7.35
N GLY A 24 15.38 22.00 -7.63
CA GLY A 24 15.10 22.52 -8.97
C GLY A 24 13.73 23.17 -9.09
N SER A 25 13.67 24.52 -9.16
CA SER A 25 12.48 25.31 -9.45
C SER A 25 12.46 25.68 -10.94
N GLY A 26 11.50 25.12 -11.69
CA GLY A 26 11.16 25.48 -13.06
C GLY A 26 9.67 25.17 -13.28
N LYS A 27 9.00 25.80 -14.27
CA LYS A 27 7.62 25.48 -14.66
C LYS A 27 7.48 23.95 -14.73
N LYS A 28 6.75 23.35 -13.79
CA LYS A 28 6.68 21.90 -13.67
C LYS A 28 5.94 21.33 -14.87
N GLU A 29 6.69 20.71 -15.76
CA GLU A 29 6.14 19.97 -16.90
C GLU A 29 5.18 18.88 -16.38
N ALA A 30 4.08 18.65 -17.09
CA ALA A 30 3.10 17.62 -16.70
C ALA A 30 3.76 16.23 -16.73
N PHE A 31 3.47 15.39 -15.75
CA PHE A 31 3.94 13.99 -15.75
C PHE A 31 3.37 13.24 -16.96
N ARG A 32 4.25 12.77 -17.83
CA ARG A 32 3.89 12.16 -19.13
C ARG A 32 3.73 10.64 -19.06
N GLY A 33 3.95 10.02 -17.91
CA GLY A 33 4.03 8.57 -17.72
C GLY A 33 5.49 8.10 -17.62
N PHE A 34 5.66 6.81 -17.41
CA PHE A 34 6.96 6.17 -17.45
C PHE A 34 7.52 6.12 -18.87
N PRO A 35 8.83 6.19 -19.07
CA PRO A 35 9.41 5.89 -20.37
C PRO A 35 9.11 4.42 -20.74
N PRO A 36 8.83 4.08 -22.02
CA PRO A 36 8.61 2.69 -22.45
C PRO A 36 9.73 1.74 -22.05
N ASP A 37 10.97 2.23 -22.03
CA ASP A 37 12.17 1.51 -21.57
C ASP A 37 12.04 1.01 -20.13
N GLY A 38 11.27 1.68 -19.28
CA GLY A 38 11.03 1.24 -17.90
C GLY A 38 10.24 -0.07 -17.81
N LEU A 39 9.17 -0.21 -18.57
CA LEU A 39 8.44 -1.48 -18.67
C LEU A 39 9.28 -2.57 -19.34
N GLN A 40 10.04 -2.20 -20.37
CA GLN A 40 10.93 -3.13 -21.04
C GLN A 40 12.04 -3.63 -20.10
N PHE A 41 12.63 -2.74 -19.30
CA PHE A 41 13.61 -3.13 -18.27
C PHE A 41 13.01 -4.14 -17.28
N LEU A 42 11.82 -3.86 -16.71
CA LEU A 42 11.17 -4.78 -15.77
C LEU A 42 10.86 -6.15 -16.42
N LYS A 43 10.47 -6.15 -17.69
CA LYS A 43 10.26 -7.39 -18.46
C LYS A 43 11.55 -8.19 -18.65
N GLN A 44 12.66 -7.52 -18.95
CA GLN A 44 13.98 -8.15 -19.08
C GLN A 44 14.49 -8.64 -17.74
N LEU A 45 14.31 -7.86 -16.65
CA LEU A 45 14.66 -8.29 -15.30
C LEU A 45 13.90 -9.55 -14.87
N LYS A 46 12.63 -9.70 -15.27
CA LYS A 46 11.85 -10.92 -14.97
C LYS A 46 12.47 -12.16 -15.61
N ARG A 47 13.09 -12.03 -16.79
CA ARG A 47 13.76 -13.13 -17.51
C ARG A 47 15.18 -13.40 -17.01
N ASN A 48 15.85 -12.37 -16.49
CA ASN A 48 17.25 -12.37 -16.08
C ASN A 48 17.42 -11.95 -14.62
N ASN A 49 16.62 -12.52 -13.72
CA ASN A 49 16.57 -12.07 -12.32
C ASN A 49 17.75 -12.61 -11.51
N ASN A 50 18.93 -12.06 -11.77
CA ASN A 50 20.18 -12.39 -11.10
C ASN A 50 21.06 -11.13 -10.91
N ARG A 51 22.02 -11.23 -9.98
CA ARG A 51 22.89 -10.09 -9.63
C ARG A 51 23.78 -9.60 -10.77
N PRO A 52 24.48 -10.47 -11.54
CA PRO A 52 25.34 -10.01 -12.64
C PRO A 52 24.56 -9.20 -13.67
N TRP A 53 23.41 -9.69 -14.12
CA TRP A 53 22.58 -8.99 -15.09
C TRP A 53 22.11 -7.62 -14.56
N PHE A 54 21.63 -7.57 -13.31
CA PHE A 54 21.18 -6.32 -12.73
C PHE A 54 22.30 -5.30 -12.58
N GLN A 55 23.50 -5.72 -12.19
CA GLN A 55 24.65 -4.83 -12.07
C GLN A 55 25.03 -4.20 -13.42
N SER A 56 25.02 -4.98 -14.51
CA SER A 56 25.31 -4.46 -15.86
C SER A 56 24.21 -3.55 -16.44
N HIS A 57 23.00 -3.56 -15.86
CA HIS A 57 21.86 -2.72 -16.30
C HIS A 57 21.39 -1.77 -15.19
N LYS A 58 22.24 -1.49 -14.21
CA LYS A 58 21.87 -0.64 -13.06
C LYS A 58 21.52 0.78 -13.46
N ASP A 59 22.23 1.35 -14.44
CA ASP A 59 21.99 2.70 -14.94
C ASP A 59 20.62 2.80 -15.65
N ASP A 60 20.21 1.76 -16.36
CA ASP A 60 18.88 1.67 -16.96
C ASP A 60 17.78 1.61 -15.88
N TYR A 61 18.01 0.84 -14.81
CA TYR A 61 17.12 0.83 -13.65
C TYR A 61 16.97 2.22 -13.01
N GLU A 62 18.08 2.89 -12.73
CA GLU A 62 18.07 4.22 -12.13
C GLU A 62 17.31 5.21 -13.04
N LYS A 63 17.63 5.23 -14.33
CA LYS A 63 17.10 6.16 -15.32
C LYS A 63 15.62 5.90 -15.68
N TYR A 64 15.26 4.66 -15.95
CA TYR A 64 13.96 4.34 -16.55
C TYR A 64 12.92 3.82 -15.57
N VAL A 65 13.31 3.38 -14.37
CA VAL A 65 12.40 2.87 -13.37
C VAL A 65 12.40 3.73 -12.11
N LYS A 66 13.56 3.91 -11.47
CA LYS A 66 13.64 4.57 -10.16
C LYS A 66 13.34 6.07 -10.24
N LEU A 67 13.98 6.82 -11.12
CA LEU A 67 13.73 8.27 -11.28
C LEU A 67 12.27 8.57 -11.65
N PRO A 68 11.65 7.91 -12.65
CA PRO A 68 10.22 8.11 -12.93
C PRO A 68 9.30 7.74 -11.75
N THR A 69 9.64 6.70 -10.97
CA THR A 69 8.89 6.35 -9.75
C THR A 69 8.98 7.47 -8.71
N GLN A 70 10.17 8.05 -8.52
CA GLN A 70 10.37 9.17 -7.60
C GLN A 70 9.56 10.40 -8.03
N GLU A 71 9.59 10.73 -9.32
CA GLU A 71 8.79 11.83 -9.87
C GLU A 71 7.30 11.60 -9.63
N LEU A 72 6.79 10.40 -9.95
CA LEU A 72 5.39 10.05 -9.74
C LEU A 72 4.97 10.23 -8.27
N VAL A 73 5.79 9.76 -7.32
CA VAL A 73 5.52 9.93 -5.88
C VAL A 73 5.49 11.41 -5.48
N VAL A 74 6.38 12.24 -6.01
CA VAL A 74 6.38 13.70 -5.76
C VAL A 74 5.09 14.33 -6.29
N ARG A 75 4.66 13.98 -7.52
CA ARG A 75 3.41 14.50 -8.12
C ARG A 75 2.16 14.07 -7.33
N ILE A 76 2.13 12.83 -6.85
CA ILE A 76 1.07 12.35 -5.96
C ILE A 76 1.06 13.16 -4.66
N GLY A 77 2.21 13.43 -4.07
CA GLY A 77 2.33 14.24 -2.86
C GLY A 77 1.82 15.67 -3.03
N GLU A 78 2.04 16.28 -4.20
CA GLU A 78 1.47 17.59 -4.53
C GLU A 78 -0.05 17.55 -4.59
N ALA A 79 -0.63 16.50 -5.16
CA ALA A 79 -2.08 16.30 -5.22
C ALA A 79 -2.69 16.02 -3.85
N PHE A 80 -2.00 15.28 -2.98
CA PHE A 80 -2.47 14.97 -1.61
C PHE A 80 -2.72 16.21 -0.76
N ARG A 81 -2.01 17.31 -1.00
CA ARG A 81 -2.29 18.58 -0.29
C ARG A 81 -3.75 19.02 -0.39
N ARG A 82 -4.44 18.64 -1.48
CA ARG A 82 -5.81 19.03 -1.75
C ARG A 82 -6.83 18.08 -1.12
N PHE A 83 -6.65 16.76 -1.21
CA PHE A 83 -7.69 15.79 -0.82
C PHE A 83 -7.27 14.79 0.28
N ALA A 84 -5.96 14.63 0.54
CA ALA A 84 -5.42 13.65 1.49
C ALA A 84 -4.17 14.17 2.23
N PRO A 85 -4.24 15.35 2.91
CA PRO A 85 -3.07 15.98 3.54
C PRO A 85 -2.47 15.15 4.69
N GLU A 86 -3.23 14.20 5.21
CA GLU A 86 -2.80 13.23 6.23
C GLU A 86 -1.84 12.16 5.69
N MET A 87 -1.77 11.95 4.38
CA MET A 87 -0.92 10.92 3.77
C MET A 87 0.52 11.40 3.62
N VAL A 88 1.47 10.45 3.72
CA VAL A 88 2.91 10.72 3.49
C VAL A 88 3.27 10.29 2.08
N ALA A 89 3.74 11.23 1.25
CA ALA A 89 4.26 10.99 -0.09
C ALA A 89 5.68 11.54 -0.21
N ASP A 90 6.63 10.83 0.37
CA ASP A 90 8.05 11.11 0.27
C ASP A 90 8.73 9.94 -0.45
N PRO A 91 9.47 10.16 -1.56
CA PRO A 91 10.15 9.08 -2.29
C PRO A 91 11.00 8.16 -1.41
N LYS A 92 11.65 8.72 -0.37
CA LYS A 92 12.48 7.96 0.56
C LYS A 92 11.67 7.03 1.48
N ILE A 93 10.48 7.47 1.87
CA ILE A 93 9.59 6.73 2.76
C ILE A 93 8.68 5.81 1.95
N SER A 94 8.10 6.32 0.85
CA SER A 94 7.01 5.66 0.13
C SER A 94 7.50 4.54 -0.77
N ILE A 95 8.61 4.70 -1.50
CA ILE A 95 9.05 3.73 -2.49
C ILE A 95 9.63 2.48 -1.83
N TYR A 96 9.22 1.31 -2.32
CA TYR A 96 9.86 0.05 -1.94
C TYR A 96 11.14 -0.16 -2.74
N ARG A 97 12.20 -0.63 -2.06
CA ARG A 97 13.43 -1.04 -2.73
C ARG A 97 13.18 -2.20 -3.70
N ILE A 98 13.95 -2.25 -4.78
CA ILE A 98 13.87 -3.30 -5.81
C ILE A 98 14.29 -4.69 -5.27
N TYR A 99 15.12 -4.73 -4.24
CA TYR A 99 15.62 -5.97 -3.64
C TYR A 99 14.49 -6.73 -2.92
N ARG A 100 14.47 -8.06 -3.10
CA ARG A 100 13.58 -8.96 -2.35
C ARG A 100 14.24 -9.42 -1.05
N ASP A 101 13.40 -9.62 -0.03
CA ASP A 101 13.80 -10.42 1.12
C ASP A 101 13.52 -11.90 0.81
N THR A 102 14.57 -12.64 0.53
CA THR A 102 14.47 -14.04 0.13
C THR A 102 14.77 -15.03 1.26
N ARG A 103 14.99 -14.56 2.50
CA ARG A 103 15.37 -15.40 3.64
C ARG A 103 14.38 -16.54 3.86
N PHE A 104 13.10 -16.25 3.84
CA PHE A 104 12.02 -17.21 4.07
C PHE A 104 11.25 -17.61 2.81
N SER A 105 11.64 -17.12 1.63
CA SER A 105 10.98 -17.47 0.35
C SER A 105 11.59 -18.71 -0.28
N ARG A 106 10.75 -19.56 -0.90
CA ARG A 106 11.23 -20.65 -1.78
C ARG A 106 11.86 -20.11 -3.05
N ASP A 107 11.28 -19.05 -3.61
CA ASP A 107 11.85 -18.33 -4.76
C ASP A 107 12.99 -17.42 -4.28
N LYS A 108 14.21 -17.73 -4.71
CA LYS A 108 15.45 -17.03 -4.35
C LYS A 108 15.86 -15.94 -5.34
N THR A 109 15.00 -15.59 -6.32
CA THR A 109 15.28 -14.46 -7.22
C THR A 109 15.46 -13.16 -6.42
N PRO A 110 16.57 -12.41 -6.65
CA PRO A 110 16.98 -11.33 -5.75
C PRO A 110 16.22 -10.02 -5.94
N TYR A 111 15.49 -9.85 -7.04
CA TYR A 111 14.84 -8.57 -7.37
C TYR A 111 13.34 -8.73 -7.57
N LYS A 112 12.60 -7.68 -7.23
CA LYS A 112 11.19 -7.51 -7.60
C LYS A 112 11.12 -7.17 -9.09
N THR A 113 10.10 -7.68 -9.77
CA THR A 113 9.86 -7.41 -11.21
C THR A 113 8.85 -6.29 -11.43
N HIS A 114 8.65 -5.46 -10.42
CA HIS A 114 7.78 -4.29 -10.42
C HIS A 114 8.39 -3.17 -9.59
N THR A 115 8.01 -1.94 -9.86
CA THR A 115 8.20 -0.81 -8.94
C THR A 115 6.93 -0.54 -8.17
N ALA A 116 7.05 -0.17 -6.90
CA ALA A 116 5.90 0.04 -6.02
C ALA A 116 6.14 1.15 -5.00
N ALA A 117 5.06 1.80 -4.59
CA ALA A 117 5.07 2.75 -3.48
C ALA A 117 3.84 2.57 -2.59
N VAL A 118 4.02 2.83 -1.29
CA VAL A 118 2.95 2.93 -0.30
C VAL A 118 2.96 4.33 0.31
N PHE A 119 1.80 4.85 0.54
CA PHE A 119 1.58 6.16 1.16
C PHE A 119 0.89 5.92 2.50
N PRO A 120 1.64 5.83 3.60
CA PRO A 120 1.06 5.63 4.93
C PRO A 120 0.36 6.90 5.42
N VAL A 121 -0.56 6.74 6.34
CA VAL A 121 -1.08 7.86 7.13
C VAL A 121 0.03 8.35 8.07
N ARG A 122 0.21 9.66 8.15
CA ARG A 122 1.23 10.30 9.01
C ARG A 122 1.07 9.85 10.47
N GLY A 123 2.19 9.45 11.07
CA GLY A 123 2.24 8.96 12.45
C GLY A 123 1.77 7.51 12.64
N LEU A 124 1.42 6.79 11.56
CA LEU A 124 1.06 5.37 11.63
C LEU A 124 2.11 4.48 10.95
N PRO A 125 2.20 3.20 11.34
CA PRO A 125 3.16 2.26 10.74
C PRO A 125 2.96 2.09 9.24
N LYS A 126 4.04 2.13 8.46
CA LYS A 126 4.04 2.07 7.00
C LYS A 126 3.38 0.81 6.43
N ASN A 127 3.66 -0.36 7.03
CA ASN A 127 3.28 -1.64 6.43
C ASN A 127 2.07 -2.31 7.11
N SER A 128 1.84 -2.03 8.38
CA SER A 128 0.73 -2.61 9.15
C SER A 128 -0.45 -1.65 9.33
N GLY A 129 -0.22 -0.34 9.19
CA GLY A 129 -1.26 0.68 9.26
C GLY A 129 -2.01 0.86 7.94
N PRO A 130 -3.08 1.71 7.95
CA PRO A 130 -3.80 2.07 6.73
C PRO A 130 -2.93 2.91 5.81
N GLY A 131 -3.02 2.64 4.49
CA GLY A 131 -2.27 3.35 3.47
C GLY A 131 -2.83 3.18 2.08
N LEU A 132 -2.38 4.04 1.17
CA LEU A 132 -2.61 3.93 -0.26
C LEU A 132 -1.40 3.26 -0.91
N TYR A 133 -1.61 2.59 -2.03
CA TYR A 133 -0.58 1.78 -2.67
C TYR A 133 -0.74 1.79 -4.18
N PHE A 134 0.38 1.79 -4.89
CA PHE A 134 0.40 1.36 -6.29
C PHE A 134 1.61 0.47 -6.58
N HIS A 135 1.48 -0.36 -7.62
CA HIS A 135 2.64 -0.92 -8.29
C HIS A 135 2.50 -0.88 -9.81
N ILE A 136 3.63 -0.89 -10.49
CA ILE A 136 3.74 -0.92 -11.93
C ILE A 136 4.63 -2.11 -12.30
N SER A 137 4.07 -3.05 -13.03
CA SER A 137 4.74 -4.24 -13.56
C SER A 137 4.64 -4.28 -15.09
N PRO A 138 5.35 -5.20 -15.76
CA PRO A 138 5.18 -5.41 -17.20
C PRO A 138 3.78 -5.90 -17.60
N GLU A 139 3.06 -6.51 -16.67
CA GLU A 139 1.74 -7.11 -16.89
C GLU A 139 0.60 -6.13 -16.63
N GLU A 140 0.74 -5.35 -15.53
CA GLU A 140 -0.36 -4.58 -14.98
C GLU A 140 0.13 -3.37 -14.16
N VAL A 141 -0.80 -2.46 -13.92
CA VAL A 141 -0.69 -1.42 -12.89
C VAL A 141 -1.80 -1.68 -11.88
N LEU A 142 -1.45 -1.92 -10.62
CA LEU A 142 -2.42 -2.00 -9.53
C LEU A 142 -2.38 -0.70 -8.74
N VAL A 143 -3.56 -0.19 -8.43
CA VAL A 143 -3.76 0.99 -7.58
C VAL A 143 -4.81 0.66 -6.53
N GLY A 144 -4.54 0.92 -5.27
CA GLY A 144 -5.47 0.60 -4.20
C GLY A 144 -5.03 1.11 -2.83
N GLY A 145 -5.52 0.48 -1.78
CA GLY A 145 -5.18 0.84 -0.40
C GLY A 145 -5.90 -0.01 0.64
N GLY A 146 -5.76 0.41 1.88
CA GLY A 146 -6.36 -0.30 3.02
C GLY A 146 -5.35 -0.67 4.09
N ILE A 147 -5.66 -1.71 4.86
CA ILE A 147 -4.75 -2.34 5.83
C ILE A 147 -4.44 -3.75 5.36
N TYR A 148 -3.17 -3.97 4.99
CA TYR A 148 -2.73 -5.23 4.40
C TYR A 148 -2.31 -6.29 5.43
N MET A 149 -1.47 -5.92 6.38
CA MET A 149 -0.94 -6.84 7.40
C MET A 149 -1.15 -6.25 8.80
N PRO A 150 -2.40 -6.11 9.28
CA PRO A 150 -2.62 -5.64 10.64
C PRO A 150 -2.03 -6.64 11.63
N ASP A 151 -1.36 -6.15 12.65
CA ASP A 151 -1.06 -6.97 13.81
C ASP A 151 -2.37 -7.33 14.57
N PRO A 152 -2.34 -8.31 15.48
CA PRO A 152 -3.55 -8.74 16.19
C PRO A 152 -4.25 -7.63 16.97
N ALA A 153 -3.51 -6.68 17.53
CA ALA A 153 -4.07 -5.57 18.30
C ALA A 153 -4.81 -4.58 17.40
N LEU A 154 -4.18 -4.20 16.29
CA LEU A 154 -4.81 -3.35 15.28
C LEU A 154 -6.03 -4.03 14.66
N LEU A 155 -5.93 -5.31 14.29
CA LEU A 155 -7.05 -6.05 13.71
C LEU A 155 -8.26 -6.07 14.66
N ARG A 156 -8.01 -6.28 15.97
CA ARG A 156 -9.04 -6.22 16.99
C ARG A 156 -9.64 -4.82 17.10
N ALA A 157 -8.83 -3.78 17.16
CA ALA A 157 -9.29 -2.39 17.22
C ALA A 157 -10.15 -1.99 16.01
N VAL A 158 -9.77 -2.45 14.80
CA VAL A 158 -10.57 -2.23 13.58
C VAL A 158 -11.92 -2.92 13.68
N ARG A 159 -11.98 -4.18 14.13
CA ARG A 159 -13.24 -4.91 14.32
C ARG A 159 -14.13 -4.25 15.36
N GLU A 160 -13.58 -3.84 16.50
CA GLU A 160 -14.31 -3.10 17.54
C GLU A 160 -14.88 -1.79 16.99
N HIS A 161 -14.10 -1.08 16.15
CA HIS A 161 -14.55 0.16 15.53
C HIS A 161 -15.68 -0.07 14.51
N ILE A 162 -15.58 -1.12 13.69
CA ILE A 162 -16.65 -1.53 12.76
C ILE A 162 -17.91 -1.93 13.54
N ALA A 163 -17.76 -2.69 14.61
CA ALA A 163 -18.89 -3.10 15.45
C ALA A 163 -19.58 -1.90 16.13
N ALA A 164 -18.82 -0.88 16.54
CA ALA A 164 -19.36 0.32 17.14
C ALA A 164 -20.03 1.28 16.12
N GLN A 165 -19.62 1.23 14.84
CA GLN A 165 -20.12 2.14 13.79
C GLN A 165 -20.48 1.35 12.51
N PRO A 166 -21.35 0.31 12.59
CA PRO A 166 -21.60 -0.60 11.48
C PRO A 166 -22.19 0.12 10.26
N ARG A 167 -23.14 1.01 10.44
CA ARG A 167 -23.77 1.77 9.34
C ARG A 167 -22.74 2.60 8.60
N LYS A 168 -21.91 3.39 9.32
CA LYS A 168 -20.87 4.23 8.71
C LYS A 168 -19.89 3.40 7.87
N PHE A 169 -19.48 2.21 8.35
CA PHE A 169 -18.61 1.32 7.60
C PHE A 169 -19.29 0.76 6.35
N ILE A 170 -20.51 0.24 6.50
CA ILE A 170 -21.31 -0.34 5.41
C ILE A 170 -21.58 0.73 4.34
N ASP A 171 -21.98 1.95 4.72
CA ASP A 171 -22.22 3.05 3.80
C ASP A 171 -20.98 3.42 2.96
N ILE A 172 -19.77 3.25 3.53
CA ILE A 172 -18.51 3.46 2.81
C ILE A 172 -18.29 2.34 1.79
N VAL A 173 -18.28 1.06 2.23
CA VAL A 173 -17.84 -0.06 1.39
C VAL A 173 -18.92 -0.59 0.45
N GLU A 174 -20.19 -0.34 0.74
CA GLU A 174 -21.33 -0.67 -0.11
C GLU A 174 -21.86 0.54 -0.87
N GLY A 175 -21.38 1.73 -0.57
CA GLY A 175 -21.76 2.96 -1.25
C GLY A 175 -21.50 2.91 -2.74
N ARG A 176 -22.39 3.53 -3.54
CA ARG A 176 -22.31 3.51 -5.01
C ARG A 176 -20.93 3.89 -5.57
N ALA A 177 -20.27 4.87 -4.96
CA ALA A 177 -18.96 5.34 -5.40
C ALA A 177 -17.88 4.26 -5.23
N PHE A 178 -17.84 3.60 -4.05
CA PHE A 178 -16.90 2.53 -3.74
C PHE A 178 -17.16 1.29 -4.61
N ARG A 179 -18.40 0.83 -4.66
CA ARG A 179 -18.78 -0.35 -5.48
C ARG A 179 -18.52 -0.15 -6.97
N LYS A 180 -18.76 1.06 -7.49
CA LYS A 180 -18.47 1.37 -8.90
C LYS A 180 -16.96 1.37 -9.18
N ALA A 181 -16.13 1.78 -8.21
CA ALA A 181 -14.67 1.89 -8.38
C ALA A 181 -13.95 0.56 -8.13
N PHE A 182 -14.38 -0.19 -7.11
CA PHE A 182 -13.60 -1.33 -6.58
C PHE A 182 -14.41 -2.63 -6.53
N GLY A 183 -15.70 -2.62 -6.81
CA GLY A 183 -16.57 -3.77 -6.58
C GLY A 183 -16.83 -3.99 -5.09
N GLU A 184 -16.13 -4.92 -4.48
CA GLU A 184 -16.28 -5.28 -3.07
C GLU A 184 -14.99 -5.00 -2.30
N LEU A 185 -15.13 -4.99 -0.96
CA LEU A 185 -13.96 -4.97 -0.08
C LEU A 185 -13.20 -6.28 -0.24
N GLU A 186 -11.88 -6.19 -0.40
CA GLU A 186 -11.00 -7.34 -0.56
C GLU A 186 -10.31 -7.73 0.76
N GLY A 187 -9.99 -9.01 0.90
CA GLY A 187 -9.23 -9.56 2.02
C GLY A 187 -9.64 -10.99 2.36
N GLU A 188 -8.74 -11.70 3.03
CA GLU A 188 -9.07 -13.02 3.58
C GLU A 188 -10.09 -12.91 4.71
N GLN A 189 -10.97 -13.89 4.80
CA GLN A 189 -11.96 -13.97 5.87
C GLN A 189 -11.75 -15.20 6.76
N LEU A 190 -12.10 -15.07 8.03
CA LEU A 190 -12.27 -16.20 8.93
C LEU A 190 -13.52 -16.99 8.54
N GLN A 191 -13.48 -18.30 8.70
CA GLN A 191 -14.66 -19.15 8.49
C GLN A 191 -15.72 -18.96 9.58
N SER A 192 -15.28 -18.71 10.82
CA SER A 192 -16.14 -18.47 11.99
C SER A 192 -16.00 -17.04 12.48
N MET A 193 -16.95 -16.60 13.29
CA MET A 193 -16.90 -15.29 13.95
C MET A 193 -15.68 -15.20 14.87
N PRO A 194 -14.97 -14.06 14.86
CA PRO A 194 -13.89 -13.81 15.81
C PRO A 194 -14.46 -13.71 17.24
N LYS A 195 -13.67 -14.15 18.22
CA LYS A 195 -14.07 -14.14 19.64
C LYS A 195 -14.49 -12.74 20.10
N GLY A 196 -15.66 -12.68 20.74
CA GLY A 196 -16.23 -11.44 21.30
C GLY A 196 -17.16 -10.69 20.35
N PHE A 197 -17.49 -11.26 19.18
CA PHE A 197 -18.46 -10.67 18.25
C PHE A 197 -19.60 -11.64 17.96
N SER A 198 -20.84 -11.10 17.90
CA SER A 198 -22.03 -11.89 17.59
C SER A 198 -22.15 -12.16 16.09
N ALA A 199 -22.68 -13.33 15.73
CA ALA A 199 -23.05 -13.66 14.36
C ALA A 199 -24.25 -12.86 13.85
N ASP A 200 -25.10 -12.37 14.75
CA ASP A 200 -26.28 -11.57 14.42
C ASP A 200 -25.97 -10.08 14.28
N HIS A 201 -24.69 -9.70 14.41
CA HIS A 201 -24.29 -8.31 14.28
C HIS A 201 -24.46 -7.81 12.84
N THR A 202 -25.00 -6.59 12.65
CA THR A 202 -25.28 -6.00 11.32
C THR A 202 -24.07 -6.05 10.37
N ALA A 203 -22.85 -5.89 10.90
CA ALA A 203 -21.61 -5.97 10.13
C ALA A 203 -20.88 -7.31 10.27
N ALA A 204 -21.57 -8.41 10.63
CA ALA A 204 -20.95 -9.72 10.91
C ALA A 204 -20.05 -10.22 9.77
N SER A 205 -20.44 -10.04 8.51
CA SER A 205 -19.64 -10.42 7.34
C SER A 205 -18.29 -9.69 7.31
N TYR A 206 -18.27 -8.42 7.66
CA TYR A 206 -17.06 -7.58 7.66
C TYR A 206 -16.15 -7.85 8.88
N LEU A 207 -16.71 -8.26 10.01
CA LEU A 207 -15.93 -8.60 11.20
C LEU A 207 -15.06 -9.85 11.01
N ARG A 208 -15.35 -10.69 10.01
CA ARG A 208 -14.54 -11.86 9.65
C ARG A 208 -13.28 -11.54 8.85
N TYR A 209 -13.19 -10.34 8.26
CA TYR A 209 -12.01 -9.96 7.47
C TYR A 209 -10.74 -9.95 8.32
N LYS A 210 -9.63 -10.42 7.73
CA LYS A 210 -8.27 -10.35 8.28
C LYS A 210 -7.49 -9.16 7.75
N GLN A 211 -7.91 -8.64 6.61
CA GLN A 211 -7.38 -7.49 5.89
C GLN A 211 -8.55 -6.67 5.37
N PHE A 212 -8.34 -5.38 5.17
CA PHE A 212 -9.38 -4.47 4.69
C PHE A 212 -8.80 -3.71 3.49
N LEU A 213 -8.99 -4.25 2.29
CA LEU A 213 -8.34 -3.80 1.08
C LEU A 213 -9.35 -3.37 0.02
N PHE A 214 -8.91 -2.47 -0.84
CA PHE A 214 -9.57 -2.13 -2.09
C PHE A 214 -8.51 -1.92 -3.16
N GLY A 215 -8.85 -2.16 -4.42
CA GLY A 215 -7.93 -1.92 -5.51
C GLY A 215 -8.56 -2.10 -6.87
N GLU A 216 -7.86 -1.62 -7.88
CA GLU A 216 -8.22 -1.77 -9.27
C GLU A 216 -6.97 -2.09 -10.11
N LEU A 217 -7.12 -3.02 -11.03
CA LEU A 217 -6.08 -3.44 -11.96
C LEU A 217 -6.29 -2.74 -13.31
N TYR A 218 -5.22 -2.14 -13.81
CA TYR A 218 -5.19 -1.50 -15.11
C TYR A 218 -4.18 -2.20 -16.03
N PRO A 219 -4.41 -2.20 -17.35
CA PRO A 219 -3.42 -2.72 -18.30
C PRO A 219 -2.09 -1.98 -18.16
N ALA A 220 -0.95 -2.71 -18.22
CA ALA A 220 0.39 -2.14 -18.07
C ALA A 220 0.66 -0.93 -18.98
N LYS A 221 0.06 -0.90 -20.17
CA LYS A 221 0.20 0.19 -21.14
C LYS A 221 -0.18 1.58 -20.59
N ILE A 222 -1.01 1.66 -19.54
CA ILE A 222 -1.38 2.96 -18.94
C ILE A 222 -0.14 3.62 -18.31
N ALA A 223 0.82 2.83 -17.83
CA ALA A 223 2.03 3.34 -17.18
C ALA A 223 2.85 4.30 -18.05
N VAL A 224 2.84 4.09 -19.36
CA VAL A 224 3.60 4.90 -20.35
C VAL A 224 2.78 6.02 -20.96
N THR A 225 1.67 6.40 -20.34
CA THR A 225 0.77 7.46 -20.83
C THR A 225 0.58 8.57 -19.80
N PRO A 226 0.21 9.79 -20.24
CA PRO A 226 -0.15 10.88 -19.33
C PRO A 226 -1.35 10.57 -18.42
N ARG A 227 -2.11 9.52 -18.71
CA ARG A 227 -3.28 9.09 -17.92
C ARG A 227 -2.90 8.40 -16.62
N LEU A 228 -1.65 7.92 -16.45
CA LEU A 228 -1.23 7.19 -15.26
C LEU A 228 -1.50 7.96 -13.97
N LEU A 229 -0.97 9.18 -13.87
CA LEU A 229 -1.13 9.99 -12.66
C LEU A 229 -2.61 10.32 -12.35
N PRO A 230 -3.43 10.83 -13.30
CA PRO A 230 -4.86 11.03 -13.07
C PRO A 230 -5.60 9.77 -12.61
N THR A 231 -5.29 8.61 -13.20
CA THR A 231 -5.91 7.32 -12.83
C THR A 231 -5.57 6.92 -11.39
N ILE A 232 -4.31 7.07 -10.98
CA ILE A 232 -3.89 6.79 -9.59
C ILE A 232 -4.61 7.73 -8.62
N LEU A 233 -4.67 9.02 -8.93
CA LEU A 233 -5.29 10.01 -8.05
C LEU A 233 -6.80 9.79 -7.91
N ASP A 234 -7.51 9.47 -8.99
CA ASP A 234 -8.93 9.17 -8.98
C ASP A 234 -9.25 7.93 -8.10
N CYS A 235 -8.46 6.86 -8.25
CA CYS A 235 -8.58 5.67 -7.42
C CYS A 235 -8.33 6.00 -5.93
N PHE A 236 -7.27 6.75 -5.62
CA PHE A 236 -6.95 7.15 -4.26
C PHE A 236 -8.03 8.01 -3.63
N GLU A 237 -8.54 9.01 -4.35
CA GLU A 237 -9.60 9.90 -3.86
C GLU A 237 -10.88 9.13 -3.51
N LYS A 238 -11.27 8.16 -4.34
CA LYS A 238 -12.42 7.26 -4.09
C LYS A 238 -12.21 6.32 -2.90
N GLY A 239 -10.97 5.92 -2.62
CA GLY A 239 -10.61 5.05 -1.49
C GLY A 239 -10.42 5.79 -0.16
N MET A 240 -10.24 7.13 -0.16
CA MET A 240 -9.99 7.90 1.06
C MET A 240 -11.04 7.77 2.15
N PRO A 241 -12.35 7.65 1.88
CA PRO A 241 -13.33 7.42 2.94
C PRO A 241 -13.02 6.17 3.79
N LEU A 242 -12.61 5.06 3.16
CA LEU A 242 -12.19 3.84 3.88
C LEU A 242 -10.88 4.06 4.64
N ILE A 243 -9.87 4.68 4.04
CA ILE A 243 -8.61 5.00 4.72
C ILE A 243 -8.86 5.84 5.99
N ARG A 244 -9.72 6.85 5.91
CA ARG A 244 -10.07 7.70 7.06
C ARG A 244 -10.81 6.95 8.14
N PHE A 245 -11.72 6.05 7.78
CA PHE A 245 -12.39 5.18 8.74
C PHE A 245 -11.39 4.26 9.47
N LEU A 246 -10.47 3.64 8.74
CA LEU A 246 -9.45 2.74 9.28
C LEU A 246 -8.37 3.47 10.10
N LYS A 247 -8.11 4.74 9.81
CA LYS A 247 -7.16 5.58 10.55
C LYS A 247 -7.54 5.73 12.03
N GLU A 248 -8.82 5.89 12.35
CA GLU A 248 -9.29 6.12 13.72
C GLU A 248 -8.88 4.99 14.69
N PRO A 249 -9.21 3.70 14.41
CA PRO A 249 -8.77 2.61 15.28
C PRO A 249 -7.25 2.39 15.25
N ALA A 250 -6.58 2.65 14.13
CA ALA A 250 -5.14 2.51 14.02
C ALA A 250 -4.39 3.51 14.92
N ALA A 251 -4.84 4.75 14.98
CA ALA A 251 -4.26 5.76 15.86
C ALA A 251 -4.43 5.38 17.34
N ARG A 252 -5.60 4.86 17.73
CA ARG A 252 -5.84 4.37 19.11
C ARG A 252 -4.94 3.19 19.47
N ALA A 253 -4.75 2.23 18.56
CA ALA A 253 -3.90 1.06 18.78
C ALA A 253 -2.43 1.44 19.01
N VAL A 254 -1.90 2.41 18.25
CA VAL A 254 -0.53 2.93 18.43
C VAL A 254 -0.41 3.61 19.80
N SER A 255 -1.30 4.53 20.14
CA SER A 255 -1.26 5.24 21.43
C SER A 255 -1.30 4.28 22.63
N SER A 256 -2.12 3.22 22.56
CA SER A 256 -2.23 2.21 23.62
C SER A 256 -0.94 1.37 23.73
N SER A 257 -0.23 1.11 22.64
CA SER A 257 1.03 0.37 22.64
C SER A 257 2.17 1.19 23.24
N ASP A 258 2.21 2.49 22.96
CA ASP A 258 3.24 3.40 23.48
C ASP A 258 3.06 3.62 24.98
N GLN A 259 1.82 3.79 25.46
CA GLN A 259 1.52 3.86 26.90
C GLN A 259 1.96 2.60 27.66
N LYS A 260 1.70 1.40 27.11
CA LYS A 260 2.14 0.14 27.74
C LYS A 260 3.67 0.03 27.80
N ARG A 261 4.37 0.48 26.75
CA ARG A 261 5.85 0.49 26.74
C ARG A 261 6.42 1.46 27.78
N SER A 262 5.85 2.64 27.93
CA SER A 262 6.25 3.62 28.95
C SER A 262 6.06 3.07 30.36
N MET A 263 4.89 2.50 30.67
CA MET A 263 4.60 1.90 31.98
C MET A 263 5.54 0.74 32.33
N VAL A 264 5.90 -0.11 31.35
CA VAL A 264 6.87 -1.21 31.56
C VAL A 264 8.27 -0.65 31.80
N ALA A 265 8.68 0.39 31.07
CA ALA A 265 9.97 1.03 31.27
C ALA A 265 10.09 1.65 32.68
N GLU A 266 9.05 2.34 33.15
CA GLU A 266 9.02 2.91 34.51
C GLU A 266 9.03 1.83 35.61
N SER A 267 8.41 0.65 35.37
CA SER A 267 8.39 -0.45 36.35
C SER A 267 9.71 -1.22 36.48
N ILE A 268 10.65 -1.03 35.54
CA ILE A 268 11.99 -1.66 35.58
C ILE A 268 13.01 -0.80 36.39
N PHE A 269 12.68 0.45 36.65
CA PHE A 269 13.57 1.38 37.39
C PHE A 269 13.09 1.65 38.83
N VAL A 270 12.15 0.89 39.35
CA VAL A 270 11.72 0.84 40.75
C VAL A 270 12.06 -0.53 41.33
#